data_cfcd701eebf6b2fd6161d506e8613875
#
_entry.id   cfcd701eebf6b2fd6161d506e8613875
#
_cell.length_a   1.000
_cell.length_b   1.000
_cell.length_c   1.000
_cell.angle_alpha   90.00
_cell.angle_beta   90.00
_cell.angle_gamma   90.00
#
_symmetry.space_group_name_H-M   'P 1'
#
loop_
_entity.id
_entity.type
_entity.pdbx_description
1 polymer ?
#
loop_
_entity_poly.entity_id
_entity_poly.type
_entity_poly.pdbx_seq_one_letter_code
_entity_poly.pdbx_strand_id
1 'polypeptide(L)'
;MFLQHPRSAGHGASPGTSATSATVAPGPAPRDVPGPRGGHPVVLHVVEAFGGGVAAAVRDYARATPECEHHLLCHLRPEAVNLEAQWDGDFTSVRTLPGGHLANIKATRWAIREVKPDVIHSHSSYAGVYARLAVGHLPRRRNDTLSPLNAPAAPTTRAERHGDLLAHADLAPSGQDRVPSGLAAPREQGTGRRRTRAVPAPLDSALRELTSNKYLDVSLSRIKQVYTPHAWSFSRLDRSRLTRLGYWVLEGALAARTDVLAGCSKAENNVAHWGPISPHTVYVPNIAHPHGGPRRRPEPGEPLVVAGAGRLAAQKDPVFFVQAVEAIRAAGHRVAPLWIGGGDADVEQLLREHGVEVTGWVGHHEVREHLQRADVYLHTARWEGFPITVLEAALSDIPVVVRRIRVFDDAGLPVVVDTPEDVARRWAEITDERARDEVSAWARRALWENCYAVQRRRLGEIYGISVPLVEHTDA
;
A
#
# COMPACT_ATOMS: atom_id res chain seq x y z
N MET A 1 -7.68 -34.60 49.07
CA MET A 1 -6.61 -34.54 50.07
C MET A 1 -5.95 -33.17 49.92
N PHE A 2 -6.41 -32.26 50.71
CA PHE A 2 -5.74 -31.30 51.62
C PHE A 2 -4.68 -30.40 50.94
N LEU A 3 -4.76 -29.15 50.96
CA LEU A 3 -5.01 -27.96 51.81
C LEU A 3 -3.84 -26.96 51.44
N GLN A 4 -3.81 -25.69 51.50
CA GLN A 4 -4.60 -24.62 52.10
C GLN A 4 -4.08 -23.26 51.59
N HIS A 5 -4.97 -22.31 51.50
CA HIS A 5 -4.67 -20.87 51.46
C HIS A 5 -4.14 -20.38 52.84
N PRO A 6 -3.56 -19.16 52.91
CA PRO A 6 -4.28 -18.17 53.68
C PRO A 6 -4.41 -16.77 53.02
N ARG A 7 -5.50 -16.13 53.50
CA ARG A 7 -5.92 -14.73 53.27
C ARG A 7 -5.25 -13.75 54.24
N SER A 8 -5.21 -12.48 53.89
CA SER A 8 -5.63 -11.32 54.70
C SER A 8 -5.52 -10.07 53.84
N ALA A 9 -6.57 -9.30 53.55
CA ALA A 9 -7.21 -8.24 54.33
C ALA A 9 -6.26 -7.03 54.48
N GLY A 10 -6.56 -5.80 54.06
CA GLY A 10 -7.77 -5.06 53.75
C GLY A 10 -7.45 -3.56 53.77
N HIS A 11 -8.44 -2.72 53.38
CA HIS A 11 -8.55 -1.23 53.43
C HIS A 11 -7.94 -0.52 52.21
N GLY A 12 -8.61 0.15 51.34
CA GLY A 12 -9.81 1.01 51.40
C GLY A 12 -9.41 2.48 51.35
N ALA A 13 -9.49 3.11 50.13
CA ALA A 13 -9.84 4.50 49.94
C ALA A 13 -9.98 4.80 48.42
N SER A 14 -11.09 5.35 48.02
CA SER A 14 -11.45 5.86 46.67
C SER A 14 -11.17 7.37 46.56
N PRO A 15 -11.55 8.07 45.48
CA PRO A 15 -10.64 8.41 44.37
C PRO A 15 -10.48 9.92 44.22
N GLY A 16 -9.35 10.32 43.67
CA GLY A 16 -9.15 11.68 43.22
C GLY A 16 -8.86 11.69 41.71
N THR A 17 -9.78 12.25 40.96
CA THR A 17 -9.62 12.57 39.55
C THR A 17 -8.60 13.69 39.40
N SER A 18 -7.44 13.40 38.83
CA SER A 18 -6.57 14.42 38.25
C SER A 18 -6.14 13.98 36.87
N ALA A 19 -6.58 14.72 35.86
CA ALA A 19 -6.12 14.62 34.50
C ALA A 19 -4.62 14.97 34.45
N THR A 20 -3.77 13.96 34.39
CA THR A 20 -2.35 14.14 34.11
C THR A 20 -2.15 14.09 32.58
N SER A 21 -1.79 15.26 32.03
CA SER A 21 -1.20 15.35 30.69
C SER A 21 0.02 14.42 30.64
N ALA A 22 -0.03 13.39 29.81
CA ALA A 22 1.12 12.53 29.55
C ALA A 22 2.21 13.33 28.86
N THR A 23 3.18 13.78 29.63
CA THR A 23 4.48 14.25 29.12
C THR A 23 5.20 13.01 28.57
N VAL A 24 5.33 12.94 27.24
CA VAL A 24 6.19 11.97 26.57
C VAL A 24 7.61 12.15 27.11
N ALA A 25 8.13 11.09 27.72
CA ALA A 25 9.50 11.06 28.24
C ALA A 25 10.49 11.36 27.10
N PRO A 26 11.56 12.13 27.34
CA PRO A 26 12.61 12.34 26.35
C PRO A 26 13.26 10.99 26.03
N GLY A 27 13.28 10.64 24.74
CA GLY A 27 13.99 9.45 24.26
C GLY A 27 15.48 9.46 24.67
N PRO A 28 16.15 8.30 24.62
CA PRO A 28 17.53 8.16 25.04
C PRO A 28 18.44 9.16 24.31
N ALA A 29 19.45 9.69 25.04
CA ALA A 29 20.41 10.67 24.54
C ALA A 29 21.04 10.21 23.21
N PRO A 30 21.32 11.15 22.26
CA PRO A 30 21.92 10.80 20.99
C PRO A 30 23.26 10.10 21.24
N ARG A 31 23.39 8.88 20.69
CA ARG A 31 24.67 8.16 20.71
C ARG A 31 25.59 8.89 19.75
N ASP A 32 26.86 9.10 20.19
CA ASP A 32 27.93 9.61 19.34
C ASP A 32 28.02 8.80 18.05
N VAL A 33 27.84 9.47 16.93
CA VAL A 33 27.79 8.84 15.59
C VAL A 33 29.24 8.68 15.11
N PRO A 34 29.79 7.46 14.94
CA PRO A 34 31.11 7.23 14.37
C PRO A 34 31.17 7.70 12.91
N GLY A 35 32.38 8.10 12.45
CA GLY A 35 32.69 8.50 11.07
C GLY A 35 32.40 7.43 9.99
N PRO A 36 32.84 7.57 8.71
CA PRO A 36 32.42 6.75 7.59
C PRO A 36 32.50 5.27 7.94
N ARG A 37 31.30 4.68 8.08
CA ARG A 37 31.10 3.36 8.66
C ARG A 37 31.41 2.29 7.63
N GLY A 38 32.42 1.50 7.88
CA GLY A 38 32.49 0.16 7.31
C GLY A 38 31.38 -0.65 8.01
N GLY A 39 30.19 -0.83 7.41
CA GLY A 39 29.24 -1.68 8.06
C GLY A 39 27.88 -1.74 7.36
N HIS A 40 26.92 -1.02 7.83
CA HIS A 40 25.53 -1.25 7.46
C HIS A 40 24.91 0.02 6.84
N PRO A 41 24.27 -0.05 5.65
CA PRO A 41 23.57 1.08 5.07
C PRO A 41 22.46 1.58 5.99
N VAL A 42 22.35 2.91 6.11
CA VAL A 42 21.28 3.56 6.88
C VAL A 42 20.16 3.96 5.93
N VAL A 43 18.95 3.46 6.17
CA VAL A 43 17.77 3.69 5.35
C VAL A 43 16.74 4.52 6.12
N LEU A 44 16.37 5.69 5.59
CA LEU A 44 15.27 6.49 6.11
C LEU A 44 14.01 6.25 5.27
N HIS A 45 13.03 5.57 5.84
CA HIS A 45 11.70 5.44 5.25
C HIS A 45 10.86 6.67 5.53
N VAL A 46 10.28 7.28 4.50
CA VAL A 46 9.35 8.42 4.63
C VAL A 46 7.99 7.98 4.14
N VAL A 47 6.97 8.03 5.02
CA VAL A 47 5.63 7.51 4.74
C VAL A 47 4.57 8.52 5.17
N GLU A 48 3.83 9.12 4.22
CA GLU A 48 2.79 10.11 4.58
C GLU A 48 1.56 9.48 5.23
N ALA A 49 1.23 8.24 4.87
CA ALA A 49 0.04 7.55 5.35
C ALA A 49 0.39 6.11 5.77
N PHE A 50 1.03 5.98 6.94
CA PHE A 50 1.43 4.69 7.47
C PHE A 50 0.23 3.95 8.07
N GLY A 51 -0.25 2.94 7.36
CA GLY A 51 -1.40 2.09 7.72
C GLY A 51 -1.76 1.13 6.61
N GLY A 52 -2.47 0.06 6.93
CA GLY A 52 -2.89 -0.97 5.99
C GLY A 52 -1.73 -1.57 5.18
N GLY A 53 -1.95 -1.79 3.89
CA GLY A 53 -0.97 -2.43 3.01
C GLY A 53 0.37 -1.68 2.87
N VAL A 54 0.37 -0.33 2.97
CA VAL A 54 1.63 0.44 2.89
C VAL A 54 2.49 0.17 4.13
N ALA A 55 1.88 0.16 5.32
CA ALA A 55 2.61 -0.15 6.55
C ALA A 55 3.16 -1.59 6.54
N ALA A 56 2.37 -2.55 6.07
CA ALA A 56 2.81 -3.93 5.92
C ALA A 56 4.02 -4.02 4.98
N ALA A 57 3.95 -3.43 3.78
CA ALA A 57 5.04 -3.46 2.81
C ALA A 57 6.33 -2.81 3.35
N VAL A 58 6.24 -1.67 4.03
CA VAL A 58 7.42 -0.97 4.57
C VAL A 58 8.09 -1.79 5.69
N ARG A 59 7.31 -2.46 6.53
CA ARG A 59 7.83 -3.39 7.55
C ARG A 59 8.50 -4.60 6.92
N ASP A 60 7.89 -5.16 5.88
CA ASP A 60 8.49 -6.28 5.15
C ASP A 60 9.81 -5.87 4.49
N TYR A 61 9.93 -4.63 4.00
CA TYR A 61 11.18 -4.12 3.45
C TYR A 61 12.27 -4.03 4.52
N ALA A 62 11.93 -3.54 5.72
CA ALA A 62 12.89 -3.48 6.83
C ALA A 62 13.32 -4.90 7.27
N ARG A 63 12.37 -5.82 7.40
CA ARG A 63 12.64 -7.23 7.77
C ARG A 63 13.43 -7.98 6.69
N ALA A 64 13.20 -7.65 5.43
CA ALA A 64 13.92 -8.27 4.32
C ALA A 64 15.39 -7.84 4.21
N THR A 65 15.78 -6.74 4.86
CA THR A 65 17.14 -6.19 4.81
C THR A 65 17.68 -5.88 6.21
N PRO A 66 17.78 -6.90 7.09
CA PRO A 66 18.21 -6.71 8.49
C PRO A 66 19.67 -6.24 8.62
N GLU A 67 20.45 -6.27 7.53
CA GLU A 67 21.78 -5.70 7.46
C GLU A 67 21.77 -4.17 7.41
N CYS A 68 20.62 -3.55 7.15
CA CYS A 68 20.45 -2.11 7.13
C CYS A 68 19.96 -1.60 8.48
N GLU A 69 20.34 -0.37 8.83
CA GLU A 69 19.74 0.36 9.94
C GLU A 69 18.53 1.12 9.41
N HIS A 70 17.31 0.73 9.83
CA HIS A 70 16.07 1.30 9.33
C HIS A 70 15.49 2.34 10.29
N HIS A 71 15.18 3.53 9.77
CA HIS A 71 14.48 4.61 10.46
C HIS A 71 13.18 4.92 9.76
N LEU A 72 12.13 5.27 10.52
CA LEU A 72 10.81 5.59 9.99
C LEU A 72 10.40 7.02 10.35
N LEU A 73 10.04 7.81 9.34
CA LEU A 73 9.37 9.10 9.48
C LEU A 73 7.99 8.99 8.85
N CYS A 74 6.91 9.00 9.65
CA CYS A 74 5.59 8.71 9.14
C CYS A 74 4.50 9.59 9.74
N HIS A 75 3.35 9.61 9.08
CA HIS A 75 2.08 10.04 9.66
C HIS A 75 1.20 8.80 9.85
N LEU A 76 0.80 8.56 11.10
CA LEU A 76 -0.03 7.40 11.44
C LEU A 76 -1.45 7.64 10.99
N ARG A 77 -2.04 6.67 10.34
CA ARG A 77 -3.48 6.68 10.11
C ARG A 77 -4.22 6.30 11.40
N PRO A 78 -5.45 6.82 11.62
CA PRO A 78 -6.24 6.49 12.82
C PRO A 78 -6.38 4.99 13.04
N GLU A 79 -6.55 4.22 11.99
CA GLU A 79 -6.65 2.76 12.01
C GLU A 79 -5.33 2.06 12.39
N ALA A 80 -4.21 2.77 12.36
CA ALA A 80 -2.89 2.24 12.72
C ALA A 80 -2.47 2.55 14.15
N VAL A 81 -3.20 3.40 14.87
CA VAL A 81 -2.85 3.84 16.24
C VAL A 81 -2.77 2.67 17.23
N ASN A 82 -3.62 1.66 17.08
CA ASN A 82 -3.60 0.47 17.92
C ASN A 82 -2.47 -0.53 17.53
N LEU A 83 -1.69 -0.24 16.50
CA LEU A 83 -0.63 -1.10 15.99
C LEU A 83 0.75 -0.71 16.53
N GLU A 84 0.88 0.36 17.34
CA GLU A 84 2.18 0.83 17.85
C GLU A 84 2.95 -0.25 18.59
N ALA A 85 2.28 -1.09 19.37
CA ALA A 85 2.89 -2.21 20.07
C ALA A 85 3.43 -3.32 19.14
N GLN A 86 3.05 -3.32 17.86
CA GLN A 86 3.46 -4.34 16.89
C GLN A 86 4.71 -3.96 16.08
N TRP A 87 5.29 -2.74 16.29
CA TRP A 87 6.45 -2.26 15.49
C TRP A 87 7.77 -2.34 16.21
N ASP A 88 7.77 -2.72 17.49
CA ASP A 88 8.97 -2.87 18.26
C ASP A 88 9.92 -3.87 17.58
N GLY A 89 11.05 -3.35 17.14
CA GLY A 89 12.12 -4.11 16.50
C GLY A 89 12.27 -3.98 14.98
N ASP A 90 11.25 -3.51 14.25
CA ASP A 90 11.39 -3.33 12.80
C ASP A 90 12.21 -2.07 12.43
N PHE A 91 12.23 -1.05 13.30
CA PHE A 91 12.90 0.23 13.05
C PHE A 91 13.74 0.67 14.26
N THR A 92 14.94 1.18 13.99
CA THR A 92 15.83 1.77 15.01
C THR A 92 15.22 3.02 15.65
N SER A 93 14.49 3.81 14.85
CA SER A 93 13.71 4.94 15.37
C SER A 93 12.46 5.17 14.55
N VAL A 94 11.38 5.61 15.21
CA VAL A 94 10.14 6.03 14.60
C VAL A 94 9.85 7.47 15.01
N ARG A 95 9.49 8.31 14.03
CA ARG A 95 9.15 9.73 14.24
C ARG A 95 7.92 10.11 13.44
N THR A 96 7.16 11.08 13.96
CA THR A 96 5.90 11.50 13.36
C THR A 96 6.08 12.74 12.49
N LEU A 97 5.47 12.74 11.30
CA LEU A 97 5.31 13.92 10.46
C LEU A 97 4.33 14.90 11.12
N PRO A 98 4.66 16.19 11.22
CA PRO A 98 3.84 17.17 11.97
C PRO A 98 2.51 17.55 11.33
N GLY A 99 2.30 17.17 10.06
CA GLY A 99 1.16 17.59 9.25
C GLY A 99 1.42 18.89 8.48
N GLY A 100 0.76 19.02 7.31
CA GLY A 100 0.96 20.14 6.39
C GLY A 100 2.22 19.99 5.53
N HIS A 101 2.10 20.29 4.23
CA HIS A 101 3.13 19.95 3.24
C HIS A 101 4.49 20.58 3.51
N LEU A 102 4.53 21.89 3.83
CA LEU A 102 5.79 22.59 4.12
C LEU A 102 6.45 22.09 5.41
N ALA A 103 5.64 21.85 6.45
CA ALA A 103 6.14 21.32 7.71
C ALA A 103 6.70 19.90 7.53
N ASN A 104 6.05 19.06 6.74
CA ASN A 104 6.53 17.71 6.43
C ASN A 104 7.84 17.72 5.64
N ILE A 105 8.02 18.66 4.67
CA ILE A 105 9.30 18.83 3.96
C ILE A 105 10.40 19.25 4.95
N LYS A 106 10.12 20.21 5.86
CA LYS A 106 11.07 20.65 6.89
C LYS A 106 11.42 19.52 7.85
N ALA A 107 10.43 18.74 8.30
CA ALA A 107 10.63 17.57 9.16
C ALA A 107 11.47 16.48 8.47
N THR A 108 11.21 16.23 7.19
CA THR A 108 12.02 15.30 6.39
C THR A 108 13.47 15.78 6.28
N ARG A 109 13.67 17.08 6.04
CA ARG A 109 15.01 17.69 5.96
C ARG A 109 15.75 17.59 7.29
N TRP A 110 15.04 17.79 8.39
CA TRP A 110 15.59 17.63 9.74
C TRP A 110 15.96 16.15 10.02
N ALA A 111 15.08 15.21 9.71
CA ALA A 111 15.34 13.78 9.87
C ALA A 111 16.58 13.33 9.07
N ILE A 112 16.74 13.84 7.84
CA ILE A 112 17.95 13.57 7.03
C ILE A 112 19.22 14.02 7.72
N ARG A 113 19.22 15.20 8.35
CA ARG A 113 20.40 15.71 9.06
C ARG A 113 20.72 14.93 10.33
N GLU A 114 19.71 14.47 11.03
CA GLU A 114 19.83 13.70 12.26
C GLU A 114 20.31 12.27 11.98
N VAL A 115 19.59 11.58 11.09
CA VAL A 115 19.83 10.17 10.77
C VAL A 115 21.04 9.99 9.86
N LYS A 116 21.33 10.96 8.97
CA LYS A 116 22.39 10.91 7.94
C LYS A 116 22.28 9.64 7.10
N PRO A 117 21.13 9.39 6.44
CA PRO A 117 20.90 8.15 5.72
C PRO A 117 21.75 8.05 4.45
N ASP A 118 22.14 6.83 4.09
CA ASP A 118 22.70 6.51 2.78
C ASP A 118 21.58 6.43 1.70
N VAL A 119 20.40 5.98 2.12
CA VAL A 119 19.22 5.81 1.28
C VAL A 119 18.01 6.48 1.93
N ILE A 120 17.27 7.27 1.14
CA ILE A 120 15.91 7.69 1.50
C ILE A 120 14.94 6.89 0.63
N HIS A 121 14.10 6.09 1.26
CA HIS A 121 13.05 5.36 0.59
C HIS A 121 11.69 5.98 0.93
N SER A 122 11.11 6.68 0.00
CA SER A 122 9.82 7.34 0.16
C SER A 122 8.67 6.50 -0.39
N HIS A 123 7.55 6.47 0.35
CA HIS A 123 6.41 5.61 0.07
C HIS A 123 5.14 6.44 -0.09
N SER A 124 4.44 6.26 -1.20
CA SER A 124 3.27 7.05 -1.64
C SER A 124 3.61 8.46 -2.11
N SER A 125 2.67 9.07 -2.86
CA SER A 125 2.94 10.28 -3.63
C SER A 125 3.40 11.47 -2.80
N TYR A 126 2.73 11.79 -1.69
CA TYR A 126 3.12 12.96 -0.89
C TYR A 126 4.46 12.76 -0.18
N ALA A 127 4.73 11.59 0.37
CA ALA A 127 6.04 11.28 0.95
C ALA A 127 7.15 11.36 -0.10
N GLY A 128 6.85 10.89 -1.33
CA GLY A 128 7.74 11.06 -2.48
C GLY A 128 8.04 12.53 -2.80
N VAL A 129 7.04 13.42 -2.72
CA VAL A 129 7.24 14.87 -2.87
C VAL A 129 8.13 15.40 -1.74
N TYR A 130 7.83 15.05 -0.48
CA TYR A 130 8.58 15.56 0.66
C TYR A 130 10.06 15.16 0.61
N ALA A 131 10.35 13.89 0.34
CA ALA A 131 11.72 13.38 0.26
C ALA A 131 12.51 14.04 -0.89
N ARG A 132 11.92 14.07 -2.10
CA ARG A 132 12.58 14.62 -3.29
C ARG A 132 12.81 16.14 -3.21
N LEU A 133 11.97 16.89 -2.48
CA LEU A 133 12.18 18.31 -2.20
C LEU A 133 13.06 18.56 -0.98
N ALA A 134 13.17 17.64 -0.04
CA ALA A 134 14.01 17.80 1.13
C ALA A 134 15.52 17.72 0.81
N VAL A 135 15.93 16.89 -0.13
CA VAL A 135 17.35 16.65 -0.48
C VAL A 135 17.99 17.78 -1.29
N GLY A 136 17.21 18.70 -1.90
CA GLY A 136 17.76 19.87 -2.60
C GLY A 136 18.04 19.68 -4.10
N HIS A 137 18.76 20.62 -4.74
CA HIS A 137 18.65 20.96 -6.15
C HIS A 137 19.80 20.49 -7.07
N LEU A 138 20.63 19.53 -6.70
CA LEU A 138 21.70 19.12 -7.58
C LEU A 138 21.23 18.04 -8.55
N PRO A 139 21.26 18.29 -9.89
CA PRO A 139 21.10 17.21 -10.85
C PRO A 139 22.28 16.24 -10.65
N ARG A 140 21.97 15.01 -10.27
CA ARG A 140 22.99 13.96 -10.13
C ARG A 140 23.51 13.56 -11.49
N ARG A 141 24.84 13.50 -11.62
CA ARG A 141 25.47 12.77 -12.73
C ARG A 141 25.11 11.28 -12.56
N ARG A 142 24.54 10.69 -13.59
CA ARG A 142 24.38 9.24 -13.69
C ARG A 142 25.74 8.59 -13.50
N ASN A 143 25.99 7.98 -12.35
CA ASN A 143 27.10 7.07 -12.21
C ASN A 143 26.61 5.66 -12.56
N ASP A 144 27.07 5.17 -13.68
CA ASP A 144 26.72 3.92 -14.36
C ASP A 144 27.37 2.70 -13.69
N THR A 145 27.03 2.39 -12.47
CA THR A 145 27.57 1.19 -11.81
C THR A 145 26.52 0.21 -11.31
N LEU A 146 25.29 0.29 -11.81
CA LEU A 146 24.33 -0.81 -11.67
C LEU A 146 24.40 -1.67 -12.94
N SER A 147 24.91 -2.87 -12.79
CA SER A 147 25.01 -3.87 -13.85
C SER A 147 23.65 -4.06 -14.57
N PRO A 148 23.60 -4.17 -15.90
CA PRO A 148 22.34 -4.27 -16.64
C PRO A 148 21.80 -5.71 -16.62
N LEU A 149 21.47 -6.22 -15.46
CA LEU A 149 20.76 -7.50 -15.32
C LEU A 149 19.26 -7.21 -15.30
N ASN A 150 18.62 -7.39 -16.42
CA ASN A 150 17.21 -7.22 -16.75
C ASN A 150 16.85 -5.86 -17.39
N ALA A 151 17.39 -5.59 -18.57
CA ALA A 151 16.71 -4.69 -19.48
C ALA A 151 15.41 -5.39 -19.95
N PRO A 152 14.23 -4.80 -19.75
CA PRO A 152 13.03 -5.29 -20.44
C PRO A 152 13.25 -5.16 -21.94
N ALA A 153 12.73 -6.12 -22.72
CA ALA A 153 12.73 -6.04 -24.16
C ALA A 153 12.25 -4.66 -24.60
N ALA A 154 12.96 -4.02 -25.51
CA ALA A 154 12.67 -2.67 -25.97
C ALA A 154 11.23 -2.62 -26.52
N PRO A 155 10.40 -1.68 -26.06
CA PRO A 155 9.04 -1.54 -26.57
C PRO A 155 9.05 -1.03 -28.02
N THR A 156 8.19 -1.59 -28.80
CA THR A 156 8.22 -1.62 -30.26
C THR A 156 7.93 -0.33 -30.99
N THR A 157 7.38 0.73 -30.45
CA THR A 157 7.42 2.09 -31.06
C THR A 157 7.04 3.22 -30.10
N ARG A 158 7.45 4.46 -30.42
CA ARG A 158 7.21 5.69 -29.65
C ARG A 158 5.73 6.12 -29.63
N ALA A 159 4.95 5.73 -30.62
CA ALA A 159 3.54 6.14 -30.79
C ALA A 159 2.58 5.37 -29.84
N GLU A 160 2.85 4.10 -29.61
CA GLU A 160 2.03 3.26 -28.75
C GLU A 160 2.10 3.67 -27.26
N ARG A 161 3.23 4.25 -26.84
CA ARG A 161 3.46 4.65 -25.42
C ARG A 161 2.66 5.87 -24.97
N HIS A 162 2.34 6.80 -25.87
CA HIS A 162 1.58 8.02 -25.54
C HIS A 162 0.07 7.85 -25.76
N GLY A 163 -0.31 7.03 -26.75
CA GLY A 163 -1.70 6.69 -27.02
C GLY A 163 -2.34 5.92 -25.85
N ASP A 164 -1.58 5.03 -25.26
CA ASP A 164 -2.06 4.13 -24.19
C ASP A 164 -2.42 4.87 -22.88
N LEU A 165 -1.68 5.93 -22.53
CA LEU A 165 -1.96 6.75 -21.34
C LEU A 165 -3.27 7.53 -21.44
N LEU A 166 -3.65 7.94 -22.67
CA LEU A 166 -4.87 8.70 -22.94
C LEU A 166 -6.04 7.78 -23.32
N ALA A 167 -5.77 6.70 -24.06
CA ALA A 167 -6.81 5.77 -24.51
C ALA A 167 -7.48 5.01 -23.34
N HIS A 168 -6.71 4.62 -22.31
CA HIS A 168 -7.28 4.01 -21.11
C HIS A 168 -7.98 4.98 -20.15
N ALA A 169 -7.93 6.29 -20.43
CA ALA A 169 -8.79 7.24 -19.74
C ALA A 169 -10.25 7.17 -20.23
N ASP A 170 -10.50 6.53 -21.36
CA ASP A 170 -11.82 6.48 -22.02
C ASP A 170 -12.58 5.15 -21.85
N LEU A 171 -11.98 4.15 -21.19
CA LEU A 171 -12.68 2.94 -20.78
C LEU A 171 -13.47 3.17 -19.47
N ALA A 172 -14.29 4.21 -19.45
CA ALA A 172 -15.55 4.12 -18.75
C ALA A 172 -16.49 3.34 -19.69
N PRO A 173 -17.27 2.38 -19.19
CA PRO A 173 -18.21 1.67 -20.04
C PRO A 173 -19.13 2.70 -20.70
N SER A 174 -19.12 2.74 -22.03
CA SER A 174 -20.14 3.41 -22.84
C SER A 174 -21.35 2.50 -22.86
N GLY A 175 -21.98 2.37 -21.70
CA GLY A 175 -23.26 1.78 -21.49
C GLY A 175 -24.07 2.76 -20.67
N GLN A 176 -25.17 3.23 -21.23
CA GLN A 176 -26.22 3.91 -20.49
C GLN A 176 -26.89 2.89 -19.56
N ASP A 177 -26.15 2.39 -18.58
CA ASP A 177 -26.74 1.63 -17.50
C ASP A 177 -27.43 2.64 -16.58
N ARG A 178 -28.73 2.71 -16.75
CA ARG A 178 -29.63 3.33 -15.78
C ARG A 178 -29.40 2.62 -14.45
N VAL A 179 -28.63 3.26 -13.59
CA VAL A 179 -28.55 2.90 -12.17
C VAL A 179 -30.00 2.94 -11.65
N PRO A 180 -30.52 1.87 -11.03
CA PRO A 180 -31.80 1.93 -10.36
C PRO A 180 -31.80 3.11 -9.40
N SER A 181 -32.85 3.90 -9.41
CA SER A 181 -33.00 5.14 -8.64
C SER A 181 -33.10 4.88 -7.13
N GLY A 182 -32.02 4.39 -6.53
CA GLY A 182 -31.88 4.06 -5.12
C GLY A 182 -30.43 3.88 -4.66
N LEU A 183 -29.49 3.72 -5.60
CA LEU A 183 -28.07 3.45 -5.28
C LEU A 183 -27.13 4.59 -5.74
N ALA A 184 -27.60 5.83 -5.73
CA ALA A 184 -26.73 6.97 -5.98
C ALA A 184 -25.87 7.24 -4.74
N ALA A 185 -24.57 7.34 -4.95
CA ALA A 185 -23.62 7.73 -3.90
C ALA A 185 -24.07 9.05 -3.24
N PRO A 186 -23.94 9.20 -1.91
CA PRO A 186 -24.35 10.39 -1.20
C PRO A 186 -23.68 11.63 -1.83
N ARG A 187 -24.47 12.60 -2.26
CA ARG A 187 -23.99 13.94 -2.58
C ARG A 187 -23.68 14.63 -1.24
N GLU A 188 -22.45 15.10 -1.07
CA GLU A 188 -22.08 16.00 0.02
C GLU A 188 -23.06 17.19 0.04
N GLN A 189 -23.97 17.20 0.98
CA GLN A 189 -24.76 18.38 1.30
C GLN A 189 -23.87 19.31 2.14
N GLY A 190 -23.30 20.30 1.50
CA GLY A 190 -22.56 21.37 2.12
C GLY A 190 -23.49 22.21 3.00
N THR A 191 -23.40 22.08 4.32
CA THR A 191 -23.91 23.07 5.25
C THR A 191 -23.06 24.33 5.11
N GLY A 192 -23.69 25.37 4.55
CA GLY A 192 -23.07 26.66 4.28
C GLY A 192 -22.55 27.37 5.53
N ARG A 193 -21.25 27.30 5.76
CA ARG A 193 -20.50 28.33 6.46
C ARG A 193 -19.56 28.98 5.47
N ARG A 194 -19.88 30.21 5.06
CA ARG A 194 -18.96 31.08 4.32
C ARG A 194 -17.69 31.26 5.15
N ARG A 195 -16.69 30.42 4.89
CA ARG A 195 -15.31 30.70 5.25
C ARG A 195 -14.73 31.54 4.12
N THR A 196 -14.31 32.74 4.45
CA THR A 196 -13.48 33.58 3.59
C THR A 196 -12.29 32.76 3.11
N ARG A 197 -12.26 32.54 1.83
CA ARG A 197 -11.22 31.80 1.11
C ARG A 197 -9.94 32.63 1.18
N ALA A 198 -9.03 32.28 2.07
CA ALA A 198 -7.64 32.76 1.97
C ALA A 198 -7.09 32.25 0.64
N VAL A 199 -6.73 33.18 -0.22
CA VAL A 199 -6.01 32.87 -1.48
C VAL A 199 -4.67 32.25 -1.07
N PRO A 200 -4.35 31.01 -1.49
CA PRO A 200 -3.04 30.46 -1.17
C PRO A 200 -1.97 31.32 -1.82
N ALA A 201 -0.95 31.69 -1.06
CA ALA A 201 0.24 32.36 -1.59
C ALA A 201 0.77 31.58 -2.79
N PRO A 202 1.21 32.26 -3.85
CA PRO A 202 1.61 31.58 -5.07
C PRO A 202 2.71 30.58 -4.79
N LEU A 203 2.59 29.37 -5.35
CA LEU A 203 3.50 28.23 -5.20
C LEU A 203 4.97 28.61 -5.44
N ASP A 204 5.19 29.62 -6.30
CA ASP A 204 6.48 30.20 -6.63
C ASP A 204 7.23 30.83 -5.45
N SER A 205 6.55 31.50 -4.51
CA SER A 205 7.23 32.11 -3.36
C SER A 205 7.68 31.07 -2.35
N ALA A 206 6.87 30.03 -2.12
CA ALA A 206 7.23 28.91 -1.27
C ALA A 206 8.37 28.06 -1.89
N LEU A 207 8.37 27.87 -3.19
CA LEU A 207 9.45 27.20 -3.92
C LEU A 207 10.75 28.02 -3.87
N ARG A 208 10.71 29.35 -4.03
CA ARG A 208 11.88 30.22 -3.94
C ARG A 208 12.48 30.25 -2.53
N GLU A 209 11.66 30.28 -1.49
CA GLU A 209 12.13 30.23 -0.10
C GLU A 209 12.79 28.86 0.22
N LEU A 210 12.26 27.76 -0.34
CA LEU A 210 12.86 26.43 -0.23
C LEU A 210 14.17 26.30 -1.02
N THR A 211 14.36 27.12 -2.06
CA THR A 211 15.56 27.08 -2.93
C THR A 211 16.68 28.02 -2.51
N SER A 212 16.38 29.02 -1.67
CA SER A 212 17.35 30.07 -1.29
C SER A 212 18.29 29.69 -0.14
N ASN A 213 18.22 28.47 0.40
CA ASN A 213 19.01 28.08 1.56
C ASN A 213 20.47 27.73 1.15
N LYS A 214 21.39 28.67 1.33
CA LYS A 214 22.83 28.61 0.99
C LYS A 214 23.65 27.55 1.75
N TYR A 215 23.02 26.76 2.62
CA TYR A 215 23.67 25.75 3.47
C TYR A 215 23.30 24.32 3.05
N LEU A 216 23.35 24.03 1.75
CA LEU A 216 23.29 22.64 1.29
C LEU A 216 24.67 22.02 1.43
N ASP A 217 24.84 21.25 2.47
CA ASP A 217 26.04 20.46 2.72
C ASP A 217 26.28 19.50 1.53
N VAL A 218 27.51 19.45 1.05
CA VAL A 218 27.95 18.59 -0.06
C VAL A 218 27.68 17.11 0.22
N SER A 219 27.52 16.73 1.49
CA SER A 219 27.18 15.37 1.91
C SER A 219 25.81 14.90 1.42
N LEU A 220 24.84 15.81 1.25
CA LEU A 220 23.48 15.47 0.81
C LEU A 220 23.43 15.00 -0.67
N SER A 221 24.44 15.31 -1.47
CA SER A 221 24.52 14.88 -2.88
C SER A 221 24.75 13.37 -3.05
N ARG A 222 25.13 12.67 -1.98
CA ARG A 222 25.43 11.24 -1.97
C ARG A 222 24.25 10.36 -1.56
N ILE A 223 23.16 10.95 -1.05
CA ILE A 223 21.99 10.19 -0.57
C ILE A 223 21.20 9.64 -1.76
N LYS A 224 21.02 8.34 -1.82
CA LYS A 224 20.25 7.66 -2.85
C LYS A 224 18.75 7.87 -2.62
N GLN A 225 18.03 8.35 -3.64
CA GLN A 225 16.60 8.57 -3.60
C GLN A 225 15.85 7.39 -4.20
N VAL A 226 15.15 6.64 -3.37
CA VAL A 226 14.28 5.53 -3.78
C VAL A 226 12.82 5.95 -3.57
N TYR A 227 11.96 5.61 -4.52
CA TYR A 227 10.54 5.93 -4.45
C TYR A 227 9.67 4.75 -4.81
N THR A 228 8.72 4.40 -3.95
CA THR A 228 7.65 3.42 -4.21
C THR A 228 6.29 4.13 -4.19
N PRO A 229 5.55 4.15 -5.31
CA PRO A 229 4.25 4.85 -5.40
C PRO A 229 3.15 4.23 -4.54
N HIS A 230 3.10 2.91 -4.40
CA HIS A 230 1.97 2.17 -3.79
C HIS A 230 0.60 2.61 -4.34
N ALA A 231 0.41 2.53 -5.62
CA ALA A 231 -0.60 3.14 -6.46
C ALA A 231 -0.32 4.61 -6.79
N TRP A 232 -0.07 4.88 -8.06
CA TRP A 232 0.16 6.23 -8.56
C TRP A 232 -1.02 7.17 -8.32
N SER A 233 -0.78 8.40 -7.85
CA SER A 233 -1.86 9.38 -7.65
C SER A 233 -2.58 9.75 -8.95
N PHE A 234 -1.93 9.71 -10.09
CA PHE A 234 -2.58 9.93 -11.38
C PHE A 234 -3.41 8.73 -11.87
N SER A 235 -3.29 7.55 -11.25
CA SER A 235 -4.14 6.39 -11.52
C SER A 235 -5.47 6.43 -10.75
N ARG A 236 -5.68 7.40 -9.87
CA ARG A 236 -6.88 7.55 -9.06
C ARG A 236 -8.10 7.91 -9.92
N LEU A 237 -9.08 7.01 -9.97
CA LEU A 237 -10.31 7.21 -10.75
C LEU A 237 -11.36 8.08 -10.03
N ASP A 238 -11.16 8.39 -8.74
CA ASP A 238 -11.98 9.32 -7.96
C ASP A 238 -11.60 10.80 -8.19
N ARG A 239 -10.64 11.07 -9.07
CA ARG A 239 -10.17 12.42 -9.40
C ARG A 239 -10.45 12.79 -10.85
N SER A 240 -10.67 14.08 -11.10
CA SER A 240 -10.89 14.57 -12.46
C SER A 240 -9.67 14.29 -13.36
N ARG A 241 -9.88 14.18 -14.67
CA ARG A 241 -8.79 13.98 -15.65
C ARG A 241 -7.72 15.07 -15.55
N LEU A 242 -8.13 16.33 -15.33
CA LEU A 242 -7.21 17.46 -15.19
C LEU A 242 -6.35 17.33 -13.92
N THR A 243 -6.94 16.94 -12.80
CA THR A 243 -6.20 16.68 -11.55
C THR A 243 -5.19 15.55 -11.73
N ARG A 244 -5.58 14.47 -12.39
CA ARG A 244 -4.71 13.33 -12.70
C ARG A 244 -3.54 13.72 -13.60
N LEU A 245 -3.81 14.54 -14.64
CA LEU A 245 -2.77 15.11 -15.48
C LEU A 245 -1.79 15.96 -14.67
N GLY A 246 -2.31 16.80 -13.76
CA GLY A 246 -1.47 17.59 -12.84
C GLY A 246 -0.55 16.71 -11.98
N TYR A 247 -1.06 15.60 -11.45
CA TYR A 247 -0.22 14.62 -10.73
C TYR A 247 0.84 13.97 -11.63
N TRP A 248 0.48 13.61 -12.86
CA TRP A 248 1.43 13.02 -13.81
C TRP A 248 2.57 13.98 -14.16
N VAL A 249 2.25 15.26 -14.41
CA VAL A 249 3.25 16.32 -14.66
C VAL A 249 4.14 16.52 -13.44
N LEU A 250 3.57 16.55 -12.23
CA LEU A 250 4.33 16.71 -10.98
C LEU A 250 5.30 15.54 -10.78
N GLU A 251 4.83 14.31 -10.97
CA GLU A 251 5.68 13.11 -10.84
C GLU A 251 6.80 13.13 -11.88
N GLY A 252 6.51 13.55 -13.13
CA GLY A 252 7.50 13.73 -14.18
C GLY A 252 8.57 14.77 -13.82
N ALA A 253 8.15 15.92 -13.27
CA ALA A 253 9.08 16.95 -12.82
C ALA A 253 9.99 16.47 -11.66
N LEU A 254 9.46 15.58 -10.81
CA LEU A 254 10.20 15.01 -9.70
C LEU A 254 11.02 13.76 -10.09
N ALA A 255 10.76 13.16 -11.24
CA ALA A 255 11.46 11.96 -11.71
C ALA A 255 12.98 12.16 -11.81
N ALA A 256 13.41 13.37 -12.25
CA ALA A 256 14.84 13.72 -12.30
C ALA A 256 15.56 13.68 -10.93
N ARG A 257 14.80 13.64 -9.84
CA ARG A 257 15.31 13.55 -8.46
C ARG A 257 15.14 12.17 -7.85
N THR A 258 14.76 11.19 -8.65
CA THR A 258 14.55 9.80 -8.24
C THR A 258 15.66 8.96 -8.86
N ASP A 259 16.51 8.34 -8.05
CA ASP A 259 17.55 7.44 -8.55
C ASP A 259 16.94 6.08 -8.93
N VAL A 260 16.04 5.57 -8.09
CA VAL A 260 15.37 4.29 -8.29
C VAL A 260 13.88 4.43 -8.01
N LEU A 261 13.07 4.05 -8.98
CA LEU A 261 11.66 3.77 -8.78
C LEU A 261 11.49 2.29 -8.45
N ALA A 262 11.10 2.00 -7.22
CA ALA A 262 10.87 0.65 -6.73
C ALA A 262 9.37 0.31 -6.77
N GLY A 263 8.82 0.04 -7.96
CA GLY A 263 7.40 -0.28 -8.10
C GLY A 263 7.02 -1.63 -7.52
N CYS A 264 5.90 -1.70 -6.81
CA CYS A 264 5.40 -2.95 -6.24
C CYS A 264 4.64 -3.83 -7.25
N SER A 265 4.49 -3.36 -8.49
CA SER A 265 4.04 -4.14 -9.64
C SER A 265 4.80 -3.75 -10.90
N LYS A 266 4.85 -4.67 -11.88
CA LYS A 266 5.41 -4.36 -13.21
C LYS A 266 4.64 -3.21 -13.88
N ALA A 267 3.32 -3.17 -13.69
CA ALA A 267 2.46 -2.11 -14.21
C ALA A 267 2.79 -0.73 -13.64
N GLU A 268 3.19 -0.61 -12.36
CA GLU A 268 3.65 0.67 -11.80
C GLU A 268 4.93 1.15 -12.48
N ASN A 269 5.86 0.25 -12.75
CA ASN A 269 7.11 0.58 -13.44
C ASN A 269 6.85 0.96 -14.91
N ASN A 270 5.93 0.27 -15.59
CA ASN A 270 5.63 0.50 -17.00
C ASN A 270 5.03 1.87 -17.30
N VAL A 271 4.39 2.52 -16.34
CA VAL A 271 3.83 3.88 -16.52
C VAL A 271 4.80 5.00 -16.13
N ALA A 272 5.98 4.69 -15.61
CA ALA A 272 6.97 5.64 -15.11
C ALA A 272 7.91 6.14 -16.21
N HIS A 273 7.35 6.54 -17.35
CA HIS A 273 8.14 6.98 -18.50
C HIS A 273 7.92 8.47 -18.81
N TRP A 274 8.95 9.28 -18.54
CA TRP A 274 8.99 10.71 -18.85
C TRP A 274 10.15 11.05 -19.78
N GLY A 275 10.42 10.19 -20.77
CA GLY A 275 11.51 10.36 -21.73
C GLY A 275 12.89 10.31 -21.06
N PRO A 276 13.79 11.28 -21.32
CA PRO A 276 15.18 11.22 -20.84
C PRO A 276 15.32 11.40 -19.31
N ILE A 277 14.26 11.84 -18.62
CA ILE A 277 14.27 12.05 -17.16
C ILE A 277 13.66 10.87 -16.39
N SER A 278 13.31 9.79 -17.08
CA SER A 278 12.76 8.60 -16.42
C SER A 278 13.77 8.02 -15.42
N PRO A 279 13.34 7.67 -14.19
CA PRO A 279 14.20 7.04 -13.21
C PRO A 279 14.54 5.59 -13.63
N HIS A 280 15.58 5.03 -13.03
CA HIS A 280 15.79 3.58 -13.11
C HIS A 280 14.66 2.85 -12.38
N THR A 281 14.00 1.89 -13.03
CA THR A 281 12.88 1.16 -12.45
C THR A 281 13.31 -0.22 -11.99
N VAL A 282 12.93 -0.59 -10.78
CA VAL A 282 13.14 -1.92 -10.20
C VAL A 282 11.79 -2.46 -9.71
N TYR A 283 11.45 -3.68 -10.08
CA TYR A 283 10.28 -4.34 -9.52
C TYR A 283 10.62 -4.91 -8.14
N VAL A 284 9.99 -4.37 -7.09
CA VAL A 284 10.10 -4.86 -5.72
C VAL A 284 8.72 -5.38 -5.31
N PRO A 285 8.48 -6.69 -5.40
CA PRO A 285 7.15 -7.23 -5.15
C PRO A 285 6.71 -7.01 -3.72
N ASN A 286 5.41 -6.71 -3.53
CA ASN A 286 4.78 -6.93 -2.24
C ASN A 286 4.76 -8.43 -1.97
N ILE A 287 4.87 -8.80 -0.70
CA ILE A 287 4.79 -10.18 -0.25
C ILE A 287 3.62 -10.36 0.72
N ALA A 288 3.23 -11.60 0.92
CA ALA A 288 2.38 -11.98 2.02
C ALA A 288 3.02 -13.15 2.78
N HIS A 289 2.64 -13.28 4.03
CA HIS A 289 3.14 -14.35 4.89
C HIS A 289 2.11 -15.48 4.91
N PRO A 290 2.52 -16.75 4.67
CA PRO A 290 1.60 -17.86 4.74
C PRO A 290 0.96 -17.94 6.12
N HIS A 291 -0.32 -18.21 6.13
CA HIS A 291 -1.06 -18.47 7.35
C HIS A 291 -1.13 -19.98 7.59
N GLY A 292 -0.66 -20.42 8.75
CA GLY A 292 -0.63 -21.85 9.06
C GLY A 292 -2.03 -22.37 9.46
N GLY A 293 -2.77 -22.90 8.48
CA GLY A 293 -4.04 -23.55 8.72
C GLY A 293 -4.64 -24.07 7.42
N PRO A 294 -5.39 -25.18 7.46
CA PRO A 294 -6.06 -25.69 6.27
C PRO A 294 -7.15 -24.72 5.82
N ARG A 295 -7.32 -24.58 4.49
CA ARG A 295 -8.47 -23.88 3.92
C ARG A 295 -9.78 -24.48 4.46
N ARG A 296 -10.77 -23.62 4.71
CA ARG A 296 -12.14 -24.05 5.01
C ARG A 296 -12.67 -24.93 3.84
N ARG A 297 -13.33 -26.02 4.20
CA ARG A 297 -14.10 -26.84 3.28
C ARG A 297 -15.56 -26.77 3.70
N PRO A 298 -16.45 -26.12 2.91
CA PRO A 298 -17.86 -26.00 3.25
C PRO A 298 -18.54 -27.36 3.19
N GLU A 299 -19.49 -27.58 4.09
CA GLU A 299 -20.34 -28.77 4.06
C GLU A 299 -21.32 -28.71 2.87
N PRO A 300 -21.76 -29.86 2.32
CA PRO A 300 -22.74 -29.90 1.25
C PRO A 300 -24.00 -29.09 1.58
N GLY A 301 -24.33 -28.10 0.74
CA GLY A 301 -25.49 -27.21 0.93
C GLY A 301 -25.28 -26.03 1.86
N GLU A 302 -24.09 -25.88 2.46
CA GLU A 302 -23.72 -24.68 3.20
C GLU A 302 -23.49 -23.50 2.24
N PRO A 303 -23.92 -22.24 2.59
CA PRO A 303 -23.58 -21.07 1.80
C PRO A 303 -22.09 -20.85 1.70
N LEU A 304 -21.57 -20.61 0.49
CA LEU A 304 -20.16 -20.27 0.30
C LEU A 304 -19.85 -18.86 0.80
N VAL A 305 -18.78 -18.72 1.57
CA VAL A 305 -18.32 -17.41 2.06
C VAL A 305 -17.54 -16.69 0.96
N VAL A 306 -18.09 -15.57 0.49
CA VAL A 306 -17.41 -14.66 -0.45
C VAL A 306 -16.83 -13.51 0.33
N ALA A 307 -15.50 -13.40 0.37
CA ALA A 307 -14.83 -12.33 1.11
C ALA A 307 -14.29 -11.25 0.18
N GLY A 308 -14.51 -9.99 0.55
CA GLY A 308 -13.80 -8.82 0.05
C GLY A 308 -12.99 -8.18 1.18
N ALA A 309 -11.93 -7.43 0.88
CA ALA A 309 -11.13 -6.81 1.91
C ALA A 309 -10.59 -5.44 1.55
N GLY A 310 -10.54 -4.58 2.57
CA GLY A 310 -9.94 -3.26 2.52
C GLY A 310 -10.80 -2.18 3.12
N ARG A 311 -10.28 -0.95 3.07
CA ARG A 311 -11.01 0.22 3.58
C ARG A 311 -12.29 0.46 2.76
N LEU A 312 -13.40 0.72 3.41
CA LEU A 312 -14.65 1.12 2.78
C LEU A 312 -14.49 2.53 2.17
N ALA A 313 -14.04 2.58 0.94
CA ALA A 313 -13.76 3.81 0.20
C ALA A 313 -13.87 3.57 -1.31
N ALA A 314 -14.01 4.63 -2.08
CA ALA A 314 -14.16 4.58 -3.56
C ALA A 314 -13.06 3.78 -4.27
N GLN A 315 -11.85 3.68 -3.69
CA GLN A 315 -10.77 2.87 -4.24
C GLN A 315 -11.11 1.39 -4.25
N LYS A 316 -11.62 0.86 -3.15
CA LYS A 316 -11.91 -0.57 -2.97
C LYS A 316 -13.25 -0.99 -3.58
N ASP A 317 -14.09 -0.02 -3.93
CA ASP A 317 -15.39 -0.19 -4.60
C ASP A 317 -16.28 -1.27 -3.97
N PRO A 318 -16.71 -1.08 -2.71
CA PRO A 318 -17.59 -2.02 -2.04
C PRO A 318 -18.96 -2.16 -2.72
N VAL A 319 -19.37 -1.19 -3.53
CA VAL A 319 -20.62 -1.27 -4.32
C VAL A 319 -20.50 -2.37 -5.39
N PHE A 320 -19.36 -2.48 -6.07
CA PHE A 320 -19.12 -3.59 -6.99
C PHE A 320 -19.22 -4.95 -6.27
N PHE A 321 -18.73 -5.03 -5.02
CA PHE A 321 -18.84 -6.25 -4.22
C PHE A 321 -20.29 -6.63 -3.96
N VAL A 322 -21.13 -5.68 -3.52
CA VAL A 322 -22.57 -5.90 -3.30
C VAL A 322 -23.24 -6.37 -4.59
N GLN A 323 -23.01 -5.67 -5.70
CA GLN A 323 -23.59 -6.02 -7.00
C GLN A 323 -23.19 -7.44 -7.46
N ALA A 324 -21.93 -7.83 -7.24
CA ALA A 324 -21.47 -9.18 -7.55
C ALA A 324 -22.16 -10.24 -6.69
N VAL A 325 -22.34 -9.98 -5.39
CA VAL A 325 -23.09 -10.86 -4.48
C VAL A 325 -24.54 -11.00 -4.91
N GLU A 326 -25.19 -9.91 -5.31
CA GLU A 326 -26.57 -9.93 -5.80
C GLU A 326 -26.69 -10.71 -7.11
N ALA A 327 -25.73 -10.53 -8.05
CA ALA A 327 -25.70 -11.30 -9.29
C ALA A 327 -25.54 -12.80 -9.04
N ILE A 328 -24.68 -13.20 -8.09
CA ILE A 328 -24.53 -14.61 -7.69
C ILE A 328 -25.83 -15.16 -7.10
N ARG A 329 -26.48 -14.40 -6.22
CA ARG A 329 -27.77 -14.79 -5.63
C ARG A 329 -28.89 -14.90 -6.67
N ALA A 330 -28.94 -13.95 -7.61
CA ALA A 330 -29.89 -13.97 -8.72
C ALA A 330 -29.70 -15.18 -9.66
N ALA A 331 -28.47 -15.68 -9.79
CA ALA A 331 -28.15 -16.93 -10.50
C ALA A 331 -28.52 -18.20 -9.71
N GLY A 332 -29.13 -18.07 -8.52
CA GLY A 332 -29.61 -19.20 -7.71
C GLY A 332 -28.59 -19.76 -6.70
N HIS A 333 -27.45 -19.12 -6.55
CA HIS A 333 -26.42 -19.61 -5.62
C HIS A 333 -26.58 -19.01 -4.21
N ARG A 334 -26.33 -19.83 -3.19
CA ARG A 334 -26.35 -19.41 -1.79
C ARG A 334 -24.97 -18.94 -1.37
N VAL A 335 -24.87 -17.68 -0.94
CA VAL A 335 -23.58 -17.10 -0.49
C VAL A 335 -23.75 -16.30 0.79
N ALA A 336 -22.71 -16.36 1.65
CA ALA A 336 -22.53 -15.56 2.84
C ALA A 336 -21.43 -14.51 2.57
N PRO A 337 -21.79 -13.26 2.26
CA PRO A 337 -20.80 -12.25 1.93
C PRO A 337 -20.15 -11.67 3.20
N LEU A 338 -18.82 -11.50 3.14
CA LEU A 338 -17.99 -10.98 4.21
C LEU A 338 -17.11 -9.84 3.67
N TRP A 339 -17.15 -8.68 4.32
CA TRP A 339 -16.20 -7.60 4.05
C TRP A 339 -15.25 -7.43 5.24
N ILE A 340 -13.94 -7.58 4.98
CA ILE A 340 -12.89 -7.48 5.99
C ILE A 340 -12.30 -6.06 5.94
N GLY A 341 -12.65 -5.23 6.90
CA GLY A 341 -12.23 -3.85 7.00
C GLY A 341 -13.38 -2.90 7.29
N GLY A 342 -13.03 -1.67 7.66
CA GLY A 342 -13.95 -0.60 8.00
C GLY A 342 -13.70 0.67 7.17
N GLY A 343 -14.43 1.75 7.47
CA GLY A 343 -14.23 3.04 6.80
C GLY A 343 -15.41 3.97 6.91
N ASP A 344 -15.98 4.34 5.79
CA ASP A 344 -17.14 5.23 5.70
C ASP A 344 -18.38 4.54 6.29
N ALA A 345 -19.03 5.19 7.26
CA ALA A 345 -20.16 4.60 7.98
C ALA A 345 -21.40 4.39 7.09
N ASP A 346 -21.64 5.30 6.13
CA ASP A 346 -22.78 5.19 5.23
C ASP A 346 -22.57 3.99 4.27
N VAL A 347 -21.32 3.78 3.84
CA VAL A 347 -20.96 2.62 3.01
C VAL A 347 -21.04 1.33 3.83
N GLU A 348 -20.64 1.34 5.10
CA GLU A 348 -20.76 0.18 5.99
C GLU A 348 -22.23 -0.19 6.20
N GLN A 349 -23.09 0.80 6.43
CA GLN A 349 -24.52 0.57 6.55
C GLN A 349 -25.10 -0.03 5.26
N LEU A 350 -24.75 0.52 4.10
CA LEU A 350 -25.16 -0.03 2.80
C LEU A 350 -24.81 -1.52 2.66
N LEU A 351 -23.58 -1.91 3.02
CA LEU A 351 -23.16 -3.31 2.96
C LEU A 351 -24.03 -4.19 3.86
N ARG A 352 -24.28 -3.74 5.09
CA ARG A 352 -25.13 -4.48 6.05
C ARG A 352 -26.56 -4.61 5.60
N GLU A 353 -27.14 -3.59 4.97
CA GLU A 353 -28.50 -3.62 4.39
C GLU A 353 -28.63 -4.67 3.26
N HIS A 354 -27.52 -4.96 2.54
CA HIS A 354 -27.45 -6.04 1.54
C HIS A 354 -26.99 -7.39 2.13
N GLY A 355 -27.00 -7.52 3.47
CA GLY A 355 -26.69 -8.76 4.18
C GLY A 355 -25.21 -9.14 4.12
N VAL A 356 -24.30 -8.16 4.00
CA VAL A 356 -22.86 -8.35 4.10
C VAL A 356 -22.42 -8.26 5.57
N GLU A 357 -21.76 -9.29 6.09
CA GLU A 357 -21.04 -9.18 7.36
C GLU A 357 -19.85 -8.22 7.17
N VAL A 358 -19.74 -7.19 8.00
CA VAL A 358 -18.62 -6.24 7.99
C VAL A 358 -17.89 -6.31 9.30
N THR A 359 -16.57 -6.60 9.26
CA THR A 359 -15.75 -6.76 10.48
C THR A 359 -15.43 -5.44 11.16
N GLY A 360 -15.51 -4.31 10.44
CA GLY A 360 -14.90 -3.07 10.89
C GLY A 360 -13.36 -3.13 10.79
N TRP A 361 -12.69 -2.18 11.43
CA TRP A 361 -11.23 -2.14 11.48
C TRP A 361 -10.69 -3.29 12.35
N VAL A 362 -9.85 -4.12 11.75
CA VAL A 362 -9.20 -5.28 12.38
C VAL A 362 -7.70 -5.23 12.18
N GLY A 363 -6.94 -5.85 13.07
CA GLY A 363 -5.50 -5.98 12.96
C GLY A 363 -5.09 -6.92 11.82
N HIS A 364 -3.82 -6.84 11.40
CA HIS A 364 -3.33 -7.64 10.27
C HIS A 364 -3.42 -9.16 10.52
N HIS A 365 -3.27 -9.62 11.77
CA HIS A 365 -3.48 -11.01 12.13
C HIS A 365 -4.95 -11.42 11.94
N GLU A 366 -5.88 -10.61 12.42
CA GLU A 366 -7.32 -10.85 12.30
C GLU A 366 -7.81 -10.82 10.84
N VAL A 367 -7.20 -9.97 9.98
CA VAL A 367 -7.49 -10.01 8.53
C VAL A 367 -7.27 -11.42 7.97
N ARG A 368 -6.17 -12.06 8.35
CA ARG A 368 -5.85 -13.41 7.89
C ARG A 368 -6.80 -14.46 8.46
N GLU A 369 -7.18 -14.34 9.74
CA GLU A 369 -8.18 -15.23 10.36
C GLU A 369 -9.54 -15.13 9.65
N HIS A 370 -9.98 -13.91 9.34
CA HIS A 370 -11.21 -13.72 8.57
C HIS A 370 -11.11 -14.26 7.14
N LEU A 371 -9.95 -14.10 6.47
CA LEU A 371 -9.72 -14.69 5.16
C LEU A 371 -9.83 -16.21 5.17
N GLN A 372 -9.38 -16.89 6.23
CA GLN A 372 -9.51 -18.35 6.35
C GLN A 372 -10.97 -18.86 6.38
N ARG A 373 -11.92 -17.98 6.73
CA ARG A 373 -13.35 -18.29 6.65
C ARG A 373 -13.87 -18.29 5.22
N ALA A 374 -13.12 -17.69 4.28
CA ALA A 374 -13.57 -17.47 2.90
C ALA A 374 -13.42 -18.74 2.04
N ASP A 375 -14.42 -18.99 1.19
CA ASP A 375 -14.38 -19.98 0.13
C ASP A 375 -13.95 -19.37 -1.20
N VAL A 376 -14.17 -18.05 -1.39
CA VAL A 376 -13.77 -17.25 -2.55
C VAL A 376 -13.35 -15.86 -2.07
N TYR A 377 -12.23 -15.36 -2.56
CA TYR A 377 -11.81 -13.98 -2.36
C TYR A 377 -12.09 -13.15 -3.63
N LEU A 378 -12.90 -12.10 -3.49
CA LEU A 378 -13.25 -11.17 -4.57
C LEU A 378 -12.59 -9.81 -4.36
N HIS A 379 -11.63 -9.47 -5.23
CA HIS A 379 -10.96 -8.18 -5.22
C HIS A 379 -11.64 -7.19 -6.18
N THR A 380 -12.26 -6.16 -5.62
CA THR A 380 -13.14 -5.23 -6.34
C THR A 380 -12.53 -3.86 -6.63
N ALA A 381 -11.30 -3.61 -6.18
CA ALA A 381 -10.68 -2.29 -6.28
C ALA A 381 -10.61 -1.75 -7.72
N ARG A 382 -10.76 -0.44 -7.85
CA ARG A 382 -10.70 0.30 -9.12
C ARG A 382 -9.27 0.67 -9.51
N TRP A 383 -8.36 0.79 -8.55
CA TRP A 383 -6.93 1.02 -8.75
C TRP A 383 -6.13 0.55 -7.55
N GLU A 384 -4.94 -0.01 -7.79
CA GLU A 384 -4.01 -0.53 -6.78
C GLU A 384 -2.54 -0.34 -7.22
N GLY A 385 -1.61 -0.46 -6.25
CA GLY A 385 -0.21 -0.71 -6.54
C GLY A 385 0.04 -2.19 -6.79
N PHE A 386 -0.09 -3.02 -5.75
CA PHE A 386 -0.35 -4.47 -5.78
C PHE A 386 -0.98 -4.87 -4.43
N PRO A 387 -2.20 -5.43 -4.42
CA PRO A 387 -2.92 -5.67 -3.18
C PRO A 387 -2.38 -6.89 -2.43
N ILE A 388 -1.92 -6.69 -1.18
CA ILE A 388 -1.40 -7.76 -0.32
C ILE A 388 -2.47 -8.80 -0.03
N THR A 389 -3.73 -8.41 0.12
CA THR A 389 -4.84 -9.34 0.38
C THR A 389 -5.10 -10.35 -0.73
N VAL A 390 -4.76 -10.02 -1.97
CA VAL A 390 -4.76 -10.98 -3.09
C VAL A 390 -3.68 -12.05 -2.89
N LEU A 391 -2.50 -11.62 -2.43
CA LEU A 391 -1.40 -12.55 -2.12
C LEU A 391 -1.74 -13.44 -0.92
N GLU A 392 -2.32 -12.86 0.13
CA GLU A 392 -2.74 -13.61 1.33
C GLU A 392 -3.79 -14.66 0.99
N ALA A 393 -4.80 -14.30 0.18
CA ALA A 393 -5.82 -15.24 -0.27
C ALA A 393 -5.21 -16.38 -1.12
N ALA A 394 -4.35 -16.04 -2.08
CA ALA A 394 -3.70 -17.04 -2.94
C ALA A 394 -2.80 -17.99 -2.14
N LEU A 395 -2.03 -17.49 -1.17
CA LEU A 395 -1.19 -18.31 -0.30
C LEU A 395 -1.99 -19.16 0.71
N SER A 396 -3.24 -18.80 0.97
CA SER A 396 -4.16 -19.55 1.81
C SER A 396 -5.03 -20.55 1.02
N ASP A 397 -4.69 -20.82 -0.22
CA ASP A 397 -5.43 -21.71 -1.13
C ASP A 397 -6.89 -21.30 -1.39
N ILE A 398 -7.20 -20.02 -1.21
CA ILE A 398 -8.52 -19.46 -1.50
C ILE A 398 -8.54 -19.05 -2.97
N PRO A 399 -9.52 -19.50 -3.78
CA PRO A 399 -9.71 -19.01 -5.12
C PRO A 399 -9.83 -17.50 -5.18
N VAL A 400 -9.00 -16.87 -6.02
CA VAL A 400 -8.93 -15.42 -6.14
C VAL A 400 -9.64 -14.99 -7.43
N VAL A 401 -10.63 -14.14 -7.28
CA VAL A 401 -11.32 -13.43 -8.37
C VAL A 401 -10.93 -11.97 -8.29
N VAL A 402 -10.41 -11.41 -9.36
CA VAL A 402 -10.02 -10.00 -9.38
C VAL A 402 -10.78 -9.23 -10.45
N ARG A 403 -11.21 -8.02 -10.10
CA ARG A 403 -11.67 -7.07 -11.10
C ARG A 403 -10.51 -6.67 -11.99
N ARG A 404 -10.75 -6.51 -13.31
CA ARG A 404 -9.74 -6.06 -14.24
C ARG A 404 -9.28 -4.65 -13.91
N ILE A 405 -8.03 -4.56 -13.50
CA ILE A 405 -7.29 -3.31 -13.34
C ILE A 405 -5.87 -3.53 -13.84
N ARG A 406 -5.21 -2.48 -14.28
CA ARG A 406 -3.89 -2.53 -14.92
C ARG A 406 -2.85 -3.37 -14.16
N VAL A 407 -2.88 -3.39 -12.83
CA VAL A 407 -1.91 -4.14 -12.01
C VAL A 407 -1.99 -5.66 -12.22
N PHE A 408 -3.11 -6.16 -12.73
CA PHE A 408 -3.31 -7.58 -12.99
C PHE A 408 -3.13 -7.99 -14.46
N ASP A 409 -2.91 -7.02 -15.38
CA ASP A 409 -2.75 -7.32 -16.82
C ASP A 409 -1.59 -8.29 -17.06
N ASP A 410 -0.46 -8.12 -16.33
CA ASP A 410 0.73 -8.95 -16.43
C ASP A 410 0.85 -9.99 -15.30
N ALA A 411 -0.14 -10.09 -14.41
CA ALA A 411 -0.05 -10.97 -13.24
C ALA A 411 -0.40 -12.44 -13.55
N GLY A 412 -1.03 -12.72 -14.69
CA GLY A 412 -1.40 -14.07 -15.10
C GLY A 412 -2.43 -14.77 -14.21
N LEU A 413 -3.25 -14.01 -13.49
CA LEU A 413 -4.28 -14.55 -12.60
C LEU A 413 -5.38 -15.28 -13.39
N PRO A 414 -5.91 -16.41 -12.88
CA PRO A 414 -6.81 -17.28 -13.63
C PRO A 414 -8.20 -16.68 -13.82
N VAL A 415 -8.69 -15.89 -12.85
CA VAL A 415 -10.06 -15.35 -12.87
C VAL A 415 -10.03 -13.84 -12.77
N VAL A 416 -10.14 -13.19 -13.95
CA VAL A 416 -10.23 -11.74 -14.08
C VAL A 416 -11.62 -11.40 -14.63
N VAL A 417 -12.34 -10.46 -14.01
CA VAL A 417 -13.70 -10.07 -14.35
C VAL A 417 -13.78 -8.58 -14.63
N ASP A 418 -14.67 -8.18 -15.52
CA ASP A 418 -14.90 -6.77 -15.87
C ASP A 418 -16.12 -6.20 -15.15
N THR A 419 -17.18 -7.01 -14.99
CA THR A 419 -18.44 -6.61 -14.38
C THR A 419 -18.83 -7.50 -13.20
N PRO A 420 -19.76 -7.06 -12.34
CA PRO A 420 -20.31 -7.89 -11.27
C PRO A 420 -20.96 -9.18 -11.79
N GLU A 421 -21.64 -9.13 -12.95
CA GLU A 421 -22.32 -10.27 -13.58
C GLU A 421 -21.33 -11.32 -14.09
N ASP A 422 -20.10 -10.91 -14.46
CA ASP A 422 -19.05 -11.86 -14.85
C ASP A 422 -18.69 -12.82 -13.71
N VAL A 423 -18.76 -12.33 -12.47
CA VAL A 423 -18.49 -13.19 -11.29
C VAL A 423 -19.53 -14.30 -11.24
N ALA A 424 -20.82 -13.97 -11.42
CA ALA A 424 -21.89 -14.96 -11.42
C ALA A 424 -21.78 -15.93 -12.62
N ARG A 425 -21.44 -15.42 -13.82
CA ARG A 425 -21.27 -16.27 -15.03
C ARG A 425 -20.14 -17.28 -14.88
N ARG A 426 -19.08 -16.92 -14.17
CA ARG A 426 -17.91 -17.79 -13.94
C ARG A 426 -17.98 -18.56 -12.63
N TRP A 427 -19.13 -18.50 -11.92
CA TRP A 427 -19.26 -19.03 -10.57
C TRP A 427 -18.91 -20.53 -10.47
N ALA A 428 -19.38 -21.34 -11.40
CA ALA A 428 -19.09 -22.77 -11.42
C ALA A 428 -17.60 -23.06 -11.62
N GLU A 429 -16.88 -22.26 -12.43
CA GLU A 429 -15.42 -22.39 -12.62
C GLU A 429 -14.63 -22.09 -11.35
N ILE A 430 -15.23 -21.39 -10.37
CA ILE A 430 -14.58 -20.92 -9.15
C ILE A 430 -14.94 -21.82 -7.97
N THR A 431 -16.13 -22.43 -7.97
CA THR A 431 -16.72 -23.04 -6.79
C THR A 431 -16.88 -24.56 -6.84
N ASP A 432 -16.81 -25.19 -8.01
CA ASP A 432 -16.62 -26.63 -8.10
C ASP A 432 -15.36 -27.04 -7.34
N GLU A 433 -15.40 -28.12 -6.56
CA GLU A 433 -14.32 -28.49 -5.63
C GLU A 433 -12.98 -28.67 -6.35
N ARG A 434 -13.00 -29.34 -7.50
CA ARG A 434 -11.79 -29.53 -8.31
C ARG A 434 -11.32 -28.24 -8.97
N ALA A 435 -12.24 -27.45 -9.50
CA ALA A 435 -11.93 -26.16 -10.11
C ALA A 435 -11.31 -25.19 -9.10
N ARG A 436 -11.79 -25.16 -7.86
CA ARG A 436 -11.21 -24.34 -6.79
C ARG A 436 -9.73 -24.66 -6.53
N ASP A 437 -9.37 -25.94 -6.47
CA ASP A 437 -8.00 -26.36 -6.25
C ASP A 437 -7.11 -25.97 -7.44
N GLU A 438 -7.59 -26.15 -8.67
CA GLU A 438 -6.88 -25.75 -9.89
C GLU A 438 -6.67 -24.22 -9.98
N VAL A 439 -7.71 -23.42 -9.70
CA VAL A 439 -7.65 -21.96 -9.69
C VAL A 439 -6.70 -21.45 -8.61
N SER A 440 -6.74 -22.00 -7.41
CA SER A 440 -5.85 -21.63 -6.32
C SER A 440 -4.39 -21.96 -6.63
N ALA A 441 -4.14 -23.17 -7.15
CA ALA A 441 -2.80 -23.59 -7.55
C ALA A 441 -2.25 -22.72 -8.70
N TRP A 442 -3.12 -22.32 -9.64
CA TRP A 442 -2.72 -21.42 -10.72
C TRP A 442 -2.38 -20.03 -10.17
N ALA A 443 -3.23 -19.45 -9.31
CA ALA A 443 -2.98 -18.14 -8.69
C ALA A 443 -1.64 -18.11 -7.94
N ARG A 444 -1.31 -19.14 -7.16
CA ARG A 444 0.00 -19.25 -6.48
C ARG A 444 1.17 -19.29 -7.48
N ARG A 445 1.03 -20.07 -8.56
CA ARG A 445 2.09 -20.12 -9.60
C ARG A 445 2.24 -18.78 -10.31
N ALA A 446 1.14 -18.09 -10.60
CA ALA A 446 1.17 -16.78 -11.24
C ALA A 446 1.87 -15.73 -10.38
N LEU A 447 1.74 -15.85 -9.06
CA LEU A 447 2.27 -14.91 -8.08
C LEU A 447 3.62 -15.33 -7.47
N TRP A 448 4.35 -16.27 -8.11
CA TRP A 448 5.59 -16.82 -7.56
C TRP A 448 6.68 -15.78 -7.27
N GLU A 449 6.74 -14.68 -8.05
CA GLU A 449 7.69 -13.60 -7.80
C GLU A 449 7.39 -12.80 -6.52
N ASN A 450 6.15 -12.90 -5.98
CA ASN A 450 5.73 -12.20 -4.77
C ASN A 450 6.18 -12.94 -3.51
N CYS A 451 7.46 -13.24 -3.42
CA CYS A 451 8.06 -13.98 -2.32
C CYS A 451 9.21 -13.20 -1.67
N TYR A 452 9.54 -13.59 -0.44
CA TYR A 452 10.58 -12.97 0.37
C TYR A 452 11.95 -12.96 -0.34
N ALA A 453 12.33 -14.06 -0.99
CA ALA A 453 13.64 -14.17 -1.64
C ALA A 453 13.81 -13.14 -2.78
N VAL A 454 12.76 -12.96 -3.61
CA VAL A 454 12.77 -11.96 -4.69
C VAL A 454 12.78 -10.56 -4.11
N GLN A 455 11.91 -10.24 -3.16
CA GLN A 455 11.86 -8.94 -2.51
C GLN A 455 13.20 -8.58 -1.86
N ARG A 456 13.77 -9.47 -1.06
CA ARG A 456 15.06 -9.29 -0.39
C ARG A 456 16.19 -9.02 -1.38
N ARG A 457 16.28 -9.81 -2.45
CA ARG A 457 17.30 -9.60 -3.49
C ARG A 457 17.17 -8.23 -4.13
N ARG A 458 15.96 -7.82 -4.51
CA ARG A 458 15.73 -6.52 -5.14
C ARG A 458 16.02 -5.35 -4.22
N LEU A 459 15.65 -5.46 -2.97
CA LEU A 459 15.99 -4.45 -1.96
C LEU A 459 17.49 -4.41 -1.69
N GLY A 460 18.16 -5.57 -1.67
CA GLY A 460 19.62 -5.65 -1.54
C GLY A 460 20.34 -4.91 -2.66
N GLU A 461 19.92 -5.13 -3.92
CA GLU A 461 20.42 -4.39 -5.10
C GLU A 461 20.20 -2.87 -4.95
N ILE A 462 19.03 -2.47 -4.44
CA ILE A 462 18.67 -1.07 -4.24
C ILE A 462 19.49 -0.44 -3.09
N TYR A 463 19.60 -1.11 -1.98
CA TYR A 463 20.28 -0.57 -0.78
C TYR A 463 21.80 -0.77 -0.77
N GLY A 464 22.31 -1.57 -1.72
CA GLY A 464 23.76 -1.80 -1.87
C GLY A 464 24.30 -2.79 -0.86
N ILE A 465 23.51 -3.77 -0.45
CA ILE A 465 23.95 -4.89 0.40
C ILE A 465 24.12 -6.17 -0.44
N SER A 466 25.11 -6.98 -0.07
CA SER A 466 25.31 -8.30 -0.67
C SER A 466 24.28 -9.27 -0.08
N VAL A 467 23.35 -9.73 -0.90
CA VAL A 467 22.41 -10.79 -0.53
C VAL A 467 22.92 -12.10 -1.11
N PRO A 468 23.21 -13.11 -0.28
CA PRO A 468 23.58 -14.43 -0.78
C PRO A 468 22.49 -14.97 -1.73
N LEU A 469 22.90 -15.54 -2.83
CA LEU A 469 22.00 -16.30 -3.69
C LEU A 469 21.55 -17.52 -2.89
N VAL A 470 20.29 -17.53 -2.50
CA VAL A 470 19.65 -18.76 -2.02
C VAL A 470 19.43 -19.62 -3.25
N GLU A 471 20.26 -20.65 -3.42
CA GLU A 471 19.96 -21.69 -4.41
C GLU A 471 18.58 -22.26 -4.03
N HIS A 472 17.67 -22.20 -4.98
CA HIS A 472 16.40 -22.91 -4.86
C HIS A 472 16.72 -24.40 -4.81
N THR A 473 16.90 -24.94 -3.61
CA THR A 473 16.68 -26.38 -3.41
C THR A 473 15.17 -26.56 -3.51
N ASP A 474 14.77 -27.25 -4.56
CA ASP A 474 13.41 -27.69 -4.84
C ASP A 474 12.73 -28.19 -3.55
N ALA A 475 11.60 -27.58 -3.18
CA ALA A 475 10.68 -28.05 -2.16
C ALA A 475 9.25 -28.03 -2.72
#